data_29c0c5877171915f833e965e2320f5bd
#
_entry.id   29c0c5877171915f833e965e2320f5bd
#
_cell.length_a   1.000
_cell.length_b   1.000
_cell.length_c   1.000
_cell.angle_alpha   90.00
_cell.angle_beta   90.00
_cell.angle_gamma   90.00
#
_symmetry.space_group_name_H-M   'P 1'
#
loop_
_entity.id
_entity.type
_entity.pdbx_description
1 polymer ?
#
loop_
_entity_poly.entity_id
_entity_poly.type
_entity_poly.pdbx_seq_one_letter_code
_entity_poly.pdbx_strand_id
1 'polypeptide(L)'
;IELEGGQVFAGQQTVARLQFLPAARTLPEVEPETIPEHPLFAGDGGSGPAPIGRCADARVLSEVVVPKKITVHLARPAASAANVTVSFQDYIANVASSEVYPTWPEQALRANILAQISLALNRIWTEWYPSRGYSFNITNSPGVDQAYVRGRTVFAVMERLTAELFNTYVRRTGDTEPYYTEYCDGKSVTCPGMKQWGTVERAKEGKSALEILRYYYGSRVQLVTTNNIASIPQSYPGSPLRRGSTGTAVNVLQKQLSRIAKDYPSFGKPAITGTFDEATENSVKKFQKQFSLTVDGVVGKATWYKISYIYVSVKDLAELTSEGETFTGAQSAGAWPGTVLRRGSTGRSVEQVQFWLSSLAQFDSDLPSVRVDGSFGAATERAVKAFQKSEGLTQDGVVGQTTWQELYAEWVNAQSDAGGTAYPGTALRTGSRGNAVRLVQFWLRLAAENYTGLSNVTVDG
;
A
#
# COMPACT_ATOMS: atom_id res chain seq x y z
N ILE A 1 -1.23 15.10 -21.90
CA ILE A 1 -1.70 16.25 -22.71
C ILE A 1 -0.45 16.98 -23.12
N GLU A 2 0.00 16.76 -24.35
CA GLU A 2 1.02 17.62 -24.98
C GLU A 2 0.32 18.83 -25.59
N LEU A 3 0.74 20.01 -25.20
CA LEU A 3 0.36 21.25 -25.86
C LEU A 3 1.45 21.59 -26.86
N GLU A 4 1.22 21.32 -28.15
CA GLU A 4 2.05 21.89 -29.20
C GLU A 4 1.84 23.42 -29.26
N GLY A 5 2.96 24.14 -29.27
CA GLY A 5 3.00 25.60 -29.22
C GLY A 5 2.35 26.24 -30.43
N GLY A 6 1.17 26.82 -30.23
CA GLY A 6 0.50 27.70 -31.16
C GLY A 6 0.76 29.17 -30.79
N GLN A 7 1.21 29.99 -31.71
CA GLN A 7 1.30 31.42 -31.55
C GLN A 7 -0.10 32.02 -31.30
N VAL A 8 -0.21 32.81 -30.24
CA VAL A 8 -1.44 33.53 -29.90
C VAL A 8 -1.51 34.82 -30.71
N PHE A 9 -2.44 34.91 -31.62
CA PHE A 9 -2.81 36.19 -32.25
C PHE A 9 -3.97 36.82 -31.46
N ALA A 10 -3.80 38.08 -31.08
CA ALA A 10 -4.81 38.85 -30.36
C ALA A 10 -6.07 39.01 -31.23
N GLY A 11 -7.22 38.56 -30.68
CA GLY A 11 -8.55 38.88 -31.23
C GLY A 11 -9.43 37.76 -31.71
N GLN A 12 -9.03 36.49 -31.56
CA GLN A 12 -9.92 35.32 -31.86
C GLN A 12 -10.13 34.47 -30.64
N GLN A 13 -11.39 34.03 -30.43
CA GLN A 13 -11.71 33.05 -29.44
C GLN A 13 -11.01 31.72 -29.80
N THR A 14 -9.99 31.37 -29.02
CA THR A 14 -9.28 30.11 -29.21
C THR A 14 -10.11 29.00 -28.59
N VAL A 15 -10.78 28.21 -29.41
CA VAL A 15 -11.33 26.93 -28.98
C VAL A 15 -10.15 25.97 -28.85
N ALA A 16 -9.71 25.71 -27.63
CA ALA A 16 -8.74 24.67 -27.35
C ALA A 16 -9.33 23.32 -27.77
N ARG A 17 -8.87 22.77 -28.87
CA ARG A 17 -9.18 21.39 -29.27
C ARG A 17 -8.33 20.47 -28.42
N LEU A 18 -8.93 19.86 -27.40
CA LEU A 18 -8.34 18.72 -26.72
C LEU A 18 -8.32 17.55 -27.71
N GLN A 19 -7.20 17.31 -28.34
CA GLN A 19 -6.95 16.06 -29.05
C GLN A 19 -6.54 15.03 -28.01
N PHE A 20 -7.44 14.06 -27.76
CA PHE A 20 -7.06 12.87 -27.04
C PHE A 20 -6.15 12.05 -27.98
N LEU A 21 -4.89 11.92 -27.62
CA LEU A 21 -4.02 10.94 -28.26
C LEU A 21 -4.68 9.56 -28.14
N PRO A 22 -4.58 8.70 -29.17
CA PRO A 22 -5.14 7.36 -29.11
C PRO A 22 -4.62 6.67 -27.86
N ALA A 23 -5.52 6.05 -27.11
CA ALA A 23 -5.27 5.43 -25.83
C ALA A 23 -3.96 4.63 -25.84
N ALA A 24 -3.00 5.06 -25.03
CA ALA A 24 -1.90 4.20 -24.71
C ALA A 24 -2.52 2.91 -24.14
N ARG A 25 -2.29 1.83 -24.85
CA ARG A 25 -2.67 0.44 -24.61
C ARG A 25 -3.57 0.21 -23.37
N THR A 26 -4.84 -0.07 -23.58
CA THR A 26 -5.70 -0.65 -22.55
C THR A 26 -5.05 -1.94 -22.11
N LEU A 27 -4.76 -2.09 -20.82
CA LEU A 27 -4.23 -3.35 -20.29
C LEU A 27 -5.25 -4.45 -20.60
N PRO A 28 -4.85 -5.58 -21.20
CA PRO A 28 -5.78 -6.66 -21.51
C PRO A 28 -6.40 -7.16 -20.22
N GLU A 29 -7.71 -7.33 -20.22
CA GLU A 29 -8.44 -8.00 -19.17
C GLU A 29 -7.96 -9.47 -19.14
N VAL A 30 -7.18 -9.82 -18.13
CA VAL A 30 -6.77 -11.22 -17.91
C VAL A 30 -7.92 -11.87 -17.17
N GLU A 31 -8.63 -12.78 -17.83
CA GLU A 31 -9.62 -13.64 -17.19
C GLU A 31 -8.97 -14.37 -16.01
N PRO A 32 -9.69 -14.60 -14.90
CA PRO A 32 -9.16 -15.34 -13.76
C PRO A 32 -8.85 -16.77 -14.22
N GLU A 33 -7.58 -17.06 -14.48
CA GLU A 33 -7.13 -18.43 -14.66
C GLU A 33 -7.37 -19.17 -13.33
N THR A 34 -8.22 -20.19 -13.35
CA THR A 34 -8.26 -21.21 -12.32
C THR A 34 -6.89 -21.86 -12.26
N ILE A 35 -6.20 -21.71 -11.12
CA ILE A 35 -4.87 -22.30 -10.91
C ILE A 35 -5.04 -23.82 -11.03
N PRO A 36 -4.39 -24.49 -12.01
CA PRO A 36 -4.35 -25.94 -12.02
C PRO A 36 -3.59 -26.43 -10.78
N GLU A 37 -4.09 -27.48 -10.13
CA GLU A 37 -3.35 -28.16 -9.08
C GLU A 37 -1.97 -28.56 -9.62
N HIS A 38 -0.89 -28.07 -8.98
CA HIS A 38 0.46 -28.42 -9.38
C HIS A 38 0.69 -29.92 -9.13
N PRO A 39 1.19 -30.67 -10.13
CA PRO A 39 1.62 -32.03 -9.91
C PRO A 39 2.76 -32.09 -8.89
N LEU A 40 2.67 -32.99 -7.95
CA LEU A 40 3.68 -33.31 -6.97
C LEU A 40 5.01 -33.60 -7.69
N PHE A 41 6.07 -32.88 -7.33
CA PHE A 41 7.41 -33.20 -7.78
C PHE A 41 7.81 -34.57 -7.18
N ALA A 42 7.99 -35.55 -8.04
CA ALA A 42 8.66 -36.79 -7.71
C ALA A 42 10.13 -36.47 -7.42
N GLY A 43 10.62 -36.96 -6.28
CA GLY A 43 11.99 -36.70 -5.87
C GLY A 43 12.99 -37.43 -6.76
N ASP A 44 14.07 -36.76 -7.09
CA ASP A 44 15.32 -37.41 -7.47
C ASP A 44 16.37 -37.14 -6.42
N GLY A 45 16.87 -38.23 -5.88
CA GLY A 45 17.91 -38.24 -4.86
C GLY A 45 19.25 -37.79 -5.41
N GLY A 46 19.86 -36.87 -4.71
CA GLY A 46 21.23 -36.41 -4.91
C GLY A 46 21.82 -35.98 -3.60
N SER A 47 22.51 -36.92 -2.92
CA SER A 47 23.26 -36.68 -1.70
C SER A 47 24.57 -35.95 -1.98
N GLY A 48 24.72 -34.73 -1.43
CA GLY A 48 25.97 -34.04 -1.26
C GLY A 48 25.83 -33.04 -0.12
N PRO A 49 26.78 -32.97 0.86
CA PRO A 49 26.69 -31.98 1.91
C PRO A 49 26.94 -30.60 1.34
N ALA A 50 25.91 -29.72 1.46
CA ALA A 50 26.04 -28.32 1.12
C ALA A 50 27.03 -27.63 2.08
N PRO A 51 27.87 -26.70 1.61
CA PRO A 51 28.82 -25.98 2.45
C PRO A 51 28.07 -25.17 3.50
N ILE A 52 28.58 -25.18 4.72
CA ILE A 52 28.09 -24.42 5.88
C ILE A 52 28.24 -22.92 5.56
N GLY A 53 27.29 -22.34 4.90
CA GLY A 53 27.16 -20.91 4.68
C GLY A 53 26.70 -20.22 5.97
N ARG A 54 27.31 -19.06 6.23
CA ARG A 54 27.10 -18.18 7.39
C ARG A 54 25.62 -18.12 7.79
N CYS A 55 25.36 -18.08 9.09
CA CYS A 55 24.01 -17.99 9.68
C CYS A 55 23.14 -16.93 8.98
N ALA A 56 22.31 -17.36 8.06
CA ALA A 56 21.33 -16.50 7.47
C ALA A 56 20.29 -16.13 8.53
N ASP A 57 20.02 -14.84 8.68
CA ASP A 57 18.96 -14.35 9.58
C ASP A 57 17.62 -15.02 9.27
N ALA A 58 16.77 -15.11 10.28
CA ALA A 58 15.42 -15.62 10.07
C ALA A 58 14.68 -14.68 9.12
N ARG A 59 14.29 -15.19 7.96
CA ARG A 59 13.64 -14.42 6.90
C ARG A 59 12.23 -14.96 6.69
N VAL A 60 11.32 -14.12 6.27
CA VAL A 60 9.97 -14.57 5.87
C VAL A 60 10.08 -15.32 4.54
N LEU A 61 10.66 -14.68 3.54
CA LEU A 61 11.13 -15.34 2.32
C LEU A 61 12.68 -15.35 2.30
N SER A 62 13.27 -16.33 1.64
CA SER A 62 14.73 -16.49 1.59
C SER A 62 15.42 -15.46 0.71
N GLU A 63 14.73 -14.99 -0.33
CA GLU A 63 15.23 -14.07 -1.35
C GLU A 63 14.17 -13.06 -1.74
N VAL A 64 14.60 -11.88 -2.19
CA VAL A 64 13.70 -10.90 -2.80
C VAL A 64 13.41 -11.34 -4.23
N VAL A 65 12.13 -11.55 -4.50
CA VAL A 65 11.62 -11.91 -5.82
C VAL A 65 10.81 -10.72 -6.34
N VAL A 66 11.12 -10.27 -7.55
CA VAL A 66 10.23 -9.41 -8.31
C VAL A 66 9.19 -10.31 -9.00
N PRO A 67 7.91 -10.20 -8.68
CA PRO A 67 6.92 -11.12 -9.20
C PRO A 67 6.66 -10.84 -10.68
N LYS A 68 6.45 -11.90 -11.47
CA LYS A 68 5.94 -11.74 -12.84
C LYS A 68 4.53 -11.17 -12.84
N LYS A 69 3.70 -11.62 -11.91
CA LYS A 69 2.31 -11.18 -11.71
C LYS A 69 2.04 -10.93 -10.24
N ILE A 70 1.14 -10.00 -9.94
CA ILE A 70 0.68 -9.66 -8.60
C ILE A 70 -0.85 -9.73 -8.56
N THR A 71 -1.41 -10.27 -7.48
CA THR A 71 -2.86 -10.33 -7.28
C THR A 71 -3.29 -9.16 -6.39
N VAL A 72 -4.16 -8.32 -6.93
CA VAL A 72 -4.69 -7.11 -6.30
C VAL A 72 -6.12 -7.36 -5.85
N HIS A 73 -6.43 -7.13 -4.60
CA HIS A 73 -7.80 -7.10 -4.07
C HIS A 73 -8.41 -5.73 -4.32
N LEU A 74 -9.60 -5.68 -4.97
CA LEU A 74 -10.24 -4.44 -5.41
C LEU A 74 -11.10 -3.79 -4.31
N ALA A 75 -10.69 -3.90 -3.07
CA ALA A 75 -11.28 -3.26 -1.91
C ALA A 75 -10.32 -3.32 -0.71
N ARG A 76 -10.84 -2.97 0.48
CA ARG A 76 -10.16 -3.21 1.75
C ARG A 76 -9.96 -4.71 1.99
N PRO A 77 -8.96 -5.10 2.79
CA PRO A 77 -8.65 -6.51 3.00
C PRO A 77 -9.82 -7.38 3.45
N ALA A 78 -10.69 -6.85 4.32
CA ALA A 78 -11.83 -7.58 4.87
C ALA A 78 -13.13 -7.46 4.05
N ALA A 79 -13.17 -6.60 3.04
CA ALA A 79 -14.35 -6.40 2.22
C ALA A 79 -14.50 -7.54 1.20
N SER A 80 -15.74 -7.82 0.82
CA SER A 80 -16.03 -8.79 -0.25
C SER A 80 -15.88 -8.09 -1.59
N ALA A 81 -14.78 -8.35 -2.29
CA ALA A 81 -14.51 -7.81 -3.61
C ALA A 81 -13.72 -8.77 -4.48
N ALA A 82 -13.63 -8.48 -5.77
CA ALA A 82 -12.87 -9.28 -6.71
C ALA A 82 -11.35 -9.15 -6.49
N ASN A 83 -10.64 -10.24 -6.75
CA ASN A 83 -9.20 -10.22 -6.92
C ASN A 83 -8.87 -10.19 -8.42
N VAL A 84 -7.94 -9.35 -8.82
CA VAL A 84 -7.43 -9.31 -10.19
C VAL A 84 -5.94 -9.60 -10.20
N THR A 85 -5.48 -10.39 -11.15
CA THR A 85 -4.05 -10.71 -11.30
C THR A 85 -3.53 -10.03 -12.56
N VAL A 86 -2.53 -9.17 -12.38
CA VAL A 86 -1.92 -8.38 -13.46
C VAL A 86 -0.41 -8.57 -13.47
N SER A 87 0.28 -8.16 -14.55
CA SER A 87 1.74 -8.14 -14.52
C SER A 87 2.23 -7.15 -13.47
N PHE A 88 3.39 -7.39 -12.86
CA PHE A 88 3.93 -6.49 -11.85
C PHE A 88 4.27 -5.11 -12.44
N GLN A 89 4.76 -5.08 -13.67
CA GLN A 89 5.03 -3.82 -14.37
C GLN A 89 3.75 -3.02 -14.61
N ASP A 90 2.70 -3.68 -15.11
CA ASP A 90 1.41 -3.03 -15.35
C ASP A 90 0.80 -2.52 -14.03
N TYR A 91 0.96 -3.28 -12.95
CA TYR A 91 0.51 -2.85 -11.62
C TYR A 91 1.22 -1.55 -11.19
N ILE A 92 2.55 -1.51 -11.23
CA ILE A 92 3.32 -0.33 -10.81
C ILE A 92 3.05 0.87 -11.72
N ALA A 93 2.97 0.66 -13.03
CA ALA A 93 2.68 1.73 -13.98
C ALA A 93 1.26 2.33 -13.77
N ASN A 94 0.29 1.47 -13.43
CA ASN A 94 -1.06 1.90 -13.06
C ASN A 94 -1.06 2.70 -11.74
N VAL A 95 -0.40 2.20 -10.69
CA VAL A 95 -0.27 2.91 -9.40
C VAL A 95 0.42 4.25 -9.60
N ALA A 96 1.54 4.30 -10.31
CA ALA A 96 2.25 5.55 -10.59
C ALA A 96 1.36 6.55 -11.34
N SER A 97 0.59 6.08 -12.32
CA SER A 97 -0.36 6.92 -13.05
C SER A 97 -1.54 7.38 -12.19
N SER A 98 -1.84 6.68 -11.09
CA SER A 98 -2.95 6.99 -10.19
C SER A 98 -2.57 7.95 -9.07
N GLU A 99 -1.30 7.96 -8.67
CA GLU A 99 -0.85 8.67 -7.46
C GLU A 99 -0.04 9.92 -7.75
N VAL A 100 0.67 10.00 -8.89
CA VAL A 100 1.55 11.14 -9.20
C VAL A 100 1.33 11.67 -10.61
N TYR A 101 1.63 12.95 -10.82
CA TYR A 101 1.36 13.62 -12.10
C TYR A 101 2.48 13.36 -13.11
N PRO A 102 2.16 13.00 -14.36
CA PRO A 102 3.15 12.72 -15.39
C PRO A 102 4.04 13.91 -15.76
N THR A 103 3.63 15.11 -15.38
CA THR A 103 4.35 16.37 -15.62
C THR A 103 5.38 16.73 -14.55
N TRP A 104 5.50 15.92 -13.51
CA TRP A 104 6.51 16.13 -12.48
C TRP A 104 7.93 15.92 -13.00
N PRO A 105 8.96 16.56 -12.39
CA PRO A 105 10.34 16.29 -12.74
C PRO A 105 10.68 14.80 -12.69
N GLU A 106 11.42 14.31 -13.67
CA GLU A 106 11.70 12.87 -13.81
C GLU A 106 12.30 12.24 -12.53
N GLN A 107 13.17 12.96 -11.82
CA GLN A 107 13.76 12.44 -10.59
C GLN A 107 12.73 12.28 -9.47
N ALA A 108 11.69 13.13 -9.43
CA ALA A 108 10.56 12.97 -8.53
C ALA A 108 9.72 11.73 -8.91
N LEU A 109 9.42 11.56 -10.21
CA LEU A 109 8.71 10.37 -10.70
C LEU A 109 9.47 9.09 -10.37
N ARG A 110 10.78 9.05 -10.65
CA ARG A 110 11.65 7.90 -10.32
C ARG A 110 11.65 7.59 -8.82
N ALA A 111 11.75 8.58 -7.95
CA ALA A 111 11.71 8.39 -6.49
C ALA A 111 10.38 7.79 -6.03
N ASN A 112 9.25 8.28 -6.56
CA ASN A 112 7.92 7.75 -6.26
C ASN A 112 7.74 6.31 -6.77
N ILE A 113 8.11 6.02 -8.01
CA ILE A 113 8.03 4.67 -8.58
C ILE A 113 8.89 3.68 -7.78
N LEU A 114 10.11 4.06 -7.40
CA LEU A 114 10.98 3.22 -6.57
C LEU A 114 10.39 2.95 -5.18
N ALA A 115 9.73 3.95 -4.58
CA ALA A 115 9.00 3.76 -3.33
C ALA A 115 7.80 2.81 -3.52
N GLN A 116 7.01 2.98 -4.58
CA GLN A 116 5.87 2.12 -4.90
C GLN A 116 6.30 0.66 -5.13
N ILE A 117 7.37 0.44 -5.89
CA ILE A 117 7.96 -0.91 -6.09
C ILE A 117 8.36 -1.51 -4.75
N SER A 118 9.08 -0.75 -3.92
CA SER A 118 9.63 -1.25 -2.66
C SER A 118 8.54 -1.60 -1.66
N LEU A 119 7.47 -0.81 -1.56
CA LEU A 119 6.32 -1.11 -0.73
C LEU A 119 5.64 -2.40 -1.19
N ALA A 120 5.37 -2.55 -2.48
CA ALA A 120 4.75 -3.76 -3.03
C ALA A 120 5.64 -5.00 -2.79
N LEU A 121 6.95 -4.90 -3.02
CA LEU A 121 7.88 -5.99 -2.76
C LEU A 121 8.01 -6.32 -1.26
N ASN A 122 7.91 -5.33 -0.37
CA ASN A 122 7.86 -5.56 1.07
C ASN A 122 6.61 -6.35 1.48
N ARG A 123 5.43 -5.98 0.94
CA ARG A 123 4.19 -6.74 1.18
C ARG A 123 4.29 -8.19 0.74
N ILE A 124 4.97 -8.45 -0.37
CA ILE A 124 5.23 -9.79 -0.88
C ILE A 124 6.24 -10.52 0.00
N TRP A 125 7.37 -9.90 0.29
CA TRP A 125 8.46 -10.50 1.06
C TRP A 125 8.04 -10.85 2.49
N THR A 126 7.23 -10.00 3.12
CA THR A 126 6.67 -10.23 4.46
C THR A 126 5.46 -11.17 4.46
N GLU A 127 4.99 -11.59 3.29
CA GLU A 127 3.72 -12.33 3.14
C GLU A 127 2.57 -11.66 3.90
N TRP A 128 2.50 -10.32 3.82
CA TRP A 128 1.62 -9.49 4.64
C TRP A 128 0.17 -9.96 4.63
N TYR A 129 -0.39 -10.22 3.46
CA TYR A 129 -1.76 -10.70 3.30
C TYR A 129 -1.91 -12.21 3.47
N PRO A 130 -1.06 -13.06 2.88
CA PRO A 130 -1.10 -14.50 3.13
C PRO A 130 -0.96 -14.87 4.61
N SER A 131 -0.14 -14.14 5.38
CA SER A 131 0.00 -14.35 6.83
C SER A 131 -1.26 -14.03 7.63
N ARG A 132 -2.20 -13.31 7.04
CA ARG A 132 -3.52 -12.98 7.59
C ARG A 132 -4.66 -13.84 7.03
N GLY A 133 -4.33 -14.85 6.20
CA GLY A 133 -5.30 -15.77 5.61
C GLY A 133 -5.94 -15.27 4.31
N TYR A 134 -5.46 -14.19 3.73
CA TYR A 134 -5.94 -13.68 2.46
C TYR A 134 -5.25 -14.36 1.27
N SER A 135 -5.94 -14.42 0.13
CA SER A 135 -5.47 -15.04 -1.11
C SER A 135 -4.92 -14.04 -2.15
N PHE A 136 -4.62 -12.82 -1.73
CA PHE A 136 -4.08 -11.76 -2.57
C PHE A 136 -2.77 -11.21 -1.99
N ASN A 137 -2.05 -10.41 -2.77
CA ASN A 137 -0.73 -9.89 -2.40
C ASN A 137 -0.79 -8.44 -1.91
N ILE A 138 -1.75 -7.66 -2.42
CA ILE A 138 -1.89 -6.23 -2.15
C ILE A 138 -3.33 -5.80 -2.38
N THR A 139 -3.73 -4.66 -1.82
CA THR A 139 -5.05 -4.06 -2.07
C THR A 139 -4.94 -2.86 -3.01
N ASN A 140 -6.07 -2.43 -3.57
CA ASN A 140 -6.16 -1.19 -4.33
C ASN A 140 -6.46 0.05 -3.46
N SER A 141 -6.44 -0.11 -2.15
CA SER A 141 -6.81 0.95 -1.20
C SER A 141 -5.60 1.80 -0.82
N PRO A 142 -5.54 3.10 -1.19
CA PRO A 142 -4.40 3.97 -0.87
C PRO A 142 -4.21 4.23 0.63
N GLY A 143 -5.25 4.04 1.45
CA GLY A 143 -5.13 4.13 2.91
C GLY A 143 -4.55 2.88 3.58
N VAL A 144 -4.34 1.80 2.80
CA VAL A 144 -3.77 0.54 3.28
C VAL A 144 -2.48 0.21 2.54
N ASP A 145 -2.51 0.34 1.20
CA ASP A 145 -1.39 0.05 0.31
C ASP A 145 -1.22 1.14 -0.74
N GLN A 146 -1.79 0.96 -1.94
CA GLN A 146 -1.51 1.79 -3.11
C GLN A 146 -2.76 1.96 -3.99
N ALA A 147 -2.86 3.10 -4.68
CA ALA A 147 -3.99 3.41 -5.55
C ALA A 147 -3.91 2.66 -6.89
N TYR A 148 -4.29 1.40 -6.92
CA TYR A 148 -4.49 0.68 -8.18
C TYR A 148 -5.91 0.88 -8.69
N VAL A 149 -6.08 1.31 -9.93
CA VAL A 149 -7.38 1.58 -10.55
C VAL A 149 -7.57 0.69 -11.78
N ARG A 150 -8.48 -0.28 -11.67
CA ARG A 150 -8.77 -1.22 -12.77
C ARG A 150 -9.24 -0.47 -14.02
N GLY A 151 -8.63 -0.78 -15.16
CA GLY A 151 -8.99 -0.17 -16.45
C GLY A 151 -8.48 1.25 -16.68
N ARG A 152 -7.66 1.80 -15.75
CA ARG A 152 -7.06 3.11 -15.93
C ARG A 152 -6.10 3.13 -17.12
N THR A 153 -6.16 4.20 -17.92
CA THR A 153 -5.14 4.51 -18.91
C THR A 153 -3.83 4.90 -18.23
N VAL A 154 -2.76 4.20 -18.59
CA VAL A 154 -1.42 4.47 -18.06
C VAL A 154 -0.75 5.55 -18.90
N PHE A 155 -0.07 6.51 -18.26
CA PHE A 155 0.70 7.53 -18.96
C PHE A 155 2.01 6.94 -19.53
N ALA A 156 2.36 7.29 -20.76
CA ALA A 156 3.54 6.76 -21.45
C ALA A 156 4.85 6.95 -20.66
N VAL A 157 5.00 8.08 -19.96
CA VAL A 157 6.16 8.33 -19.10
C VAL A 157 6.21 7.35 -17.92
N MET A 158 5.07 6.99 -17.33
CA MET A 158 5.01 6.02 -16.23
C MET A 158 5.31 4.61 -16.73
N GLU A 159 4.78 4.24 -17.90
CA GLU A 159 5.09 2.95 -18.55
C GLU A 159 6.60 2.83 -18.81
N ARG A 160 7.22 3.86 -19.42
CA ARG A 160 8.66 3.90 -19.67
C ARG A 160 9.49 3.79 -18.39
N LEU A 161 9.22 4.64 -17.40
CA LEU A 161 9.99 4.65 -16.16
C LEU A 161 9.80 3.35 -15.35
N THR A 162 8.59 2.78 -15.37
CA THR A 162 8.36 1.50 -14.72
C THR A 162 9.12 0.37 -15.43
N ALA A 163 9.14 0.34 -16.75
CA ALA A 163 9.92 -0.65 -17.50
C ALA A 163 11.43 -0.56 -17.20
N GLU A 164 11.94 0.65 -16.93
CA GLU A 164 13.33 0.86 -16.51
C GLU A 164 13.62 0.43 -15.07
N LEU A 165 12.64 0.55 -14.16
CA LEU A 165 12.85 0.49 -12.71
C LEU A 165 12.25 -0.74 -12.03
N PHE A 166 11.36 -1.51 -12.67
CA PHE A 166 10.51 -2.52 -12.03
C PHE A 166 11.23 -3.58 -11.21
N ASN A 167 12.50 -3.81 -11.47
CA ASN A 167 13.34 -4.75 -10.75
C ASN A 167 14.38 -4.09 -9.83
N THR A 168 14.21 -2.79 -9.57
CA THR A 168 15.04 -1.99 -8.66
C THR A 168 14.21 -1.56 -7.47
N TYR A 169 14.71 -1.80 -6.27
CA TYR A 169 13.99 -1.50 -5.04
C TYR A 169 14.88 -0.84 -3.98
N VAL A 170 14.26 -0.22 -3.00
CA VAL A 170 14.91 0.43 -1.86
C VAL A 170 15.22 -0.61 -0.79
N ARG A 171 16.43 -0.60 -0.27
CA ARG A 171 16.90 -1.42 0.84
C ARG A 171 17.78 -0.59 1.77
N ARG A 172 17.79 -0.88 3.06
CA ARG A 172 18.80 -0.34 3.96
C ARG A 172 20.09 -1.15 3.88
N THR A 173 21.22 -0.49 4.01
CA THR A 173 22.53 -1.15 4.06
C THR A 173 22.59 -2.10 5.26
N GLY A 174 22.91 -3.36 5.01
CA GLY A 174 22.95 -4.42 6.00
C GLY A 174 21.68 -5.26 6.13
N ASP A 175 20.55 -4.79 5.59
CA ASP A 175 19.29 -5.52 5.56
C ASP A 175 19.20 -6.34 4.27
N THR A 176 18.29 -7.30 4.22
CA THR A 176 18.05 -8.14 3.03
C THR A 176 16.68 -7.94 2.44
N GLU A 177 15.74 -7.46 3.24
CA GLU A 177 14.37 -7.18 2.87
C GLU A 177 14.23 -5.90 2.04
N PRO A 178 13.23 -5.81 1.16
CA PRO A 178 12.78 -4.55 0.60
C PRO A 178 12.33 -3.63 1.75
N TYR A 179 12.83 -2.40 1.75
CA TYR A 179 12.44 -1.44 2.78
C TYR A 179 10.96 -1.08 2.64
N TYR A 180 10.23 -1.03 3.76
CA TYR A 180 8.87 -0.55 3.75
C TYR A 180 8.87 0.98 3.54
N THR A 181 8.61 1.37 2.33
CA THR A 181 8.65 2.76 1.88
C THR A 181 7.28 3.42 2.01
N GLU A 182 6.83 3.65 3.24
CA GLU A 182 5.60 4.41 3.48
C GLU A 182 5.68 5.80 2.84
N TYR A 183 4.60 6.24 2.22
CA TYR A 183 4.50 7.57 1.63
C TYR A 183 3.08 8.12 1.70
N CYS A 184 2.95 9.42 1.53
CA CYS A 184 1.68 10.14 1.46
C CYS A 184 1.82 11.33 0.51
N ASP A 185 0.71 12.00 0.19
CA ASP A 185 0.75 13.16 -0.68
C ASP A 185 1.62 14.31 -0.12
N GLY A 186 1.66 14.48 1.19
CA GLY A 186 2.44 15.53 1.87
C GLY A 186 1.81 16.92 1.83
N LYS A 187 0.58 17.03 1.32
CA LYS A 187 -0.24 18.25 1.33
C LYS A 187 -1.48 18.10 2.20
N SER A 188 -2.27 17.09 1.94
CA SER A 188 -3.50 16.78 2.68
C SER A 188 -3.20 15.91 3.91
N VAL A 189 -2.19 15.06 3.82
CA VAL A 189 -1.74 14.15 4.87
C VAL A 189 -0.27 14.32 5.17
N THR A 190 0.07 14.24 6.45
CA THR A 190 1.46 14.11 6.91
C THR A 190 1.67 12.68 7.40
N CYS A 191 2.72 12.01 6.93
CA CYS A 191 3.13 10.67 7.33
C CYS A 191 4.60 10.68 7.75
N PRO A 192 5.09 9.65 8.46
CA PRO A 192 6.52 9.52 8.77
C PRO A 192 7.39 9.34 7.52
N GLY A 193 6.80 8.78 6.44
CA GLY A 193 7.46 8.45 5.19
C GLY A 193 7.65 9.60 4.22
N MET A 194 7.77 9.25 2.94
CA MET A 194 8.02 10.20 1.85
C MET A 194 6.77 11.02 1.53
N LYS A 195 6.95 12.33 1.35
CA LYS A 195 5.92 13.25 0.87
C LYS A 195 6.04 13.35 -0.64
N GLN A 196 5.03 12.87 -1.38
CA GLN A 196 5.06 12.83 -2.85
C GLN A 196 5.28 14.22 -3.45
N TRP A 197 4.54 15.25 -2.99
CA TRP A 197 4.77 16.61 -3.43
C TRP A 197 6.15 17.17 -3.03
N GLY A 198 6.66 16.78 -1.87
CA GLY A 198 8.00 17.17 -1.46
C GLY A 198 9.11 16.58 -2.34
N THR A 199 8.85 15.48 -3.07
CA THR A 199 9.82 14.95 -4.06
C THR A 199 10.01 15.91 -5.23
N VAL A 200 8.94 16.63 -5.62
CA VAL A 200 9.00 17.65 -6.69
C VAL A 200 9.93 18.81 -6.30
N GLU A 201 9.83 19.26 -5.06
CA GLU A 201 10.71 20.32 -4.54
C GLU A 201 12.16 19.87 -4.55
N ARG A 202 12.44 18.68 -4.03
CA ARG A 202 13.81 18.13 -4.02
C ARG A 202 14.36 17.90 -5.43
N ALA A 203 13.56 17.45 -6.36
CA ALA A 203 13.96 17.28 -7.75
C ALA A 203 14.27 18.64 -8.43
N LYS A 204 13.50 19.69 -8.14
CA LYS A 204 13.78 21.05 -8.59
C LYS A 204 15.08 21.63 -8.00
N GLU A 205 15.50 21.16 -6.84
CA GLU A 205 16.82 21.46 -6.24
C GLU A 205 17.97 20.67 -6.88
N GLY A 206 17.69 19.89 -7.93
CA GLY A 206 18.69 19.08 -8.63
C GLY A 206 19.01 17.74 -7.97
N LYS A 207 18.20 17.29 -6.98
CA LYS A 207 18.41 16.00 -6.31
C LYS A 207 18.01 14.84 -7.21
N SER A 208 18.87 13.82 -7.24
CA SER A 208 18.57 12.52 -7.85
C SER A 208 17.50 11.76 -7.06
N ALA A 209 16.88 10.77 -7.69
CA ALA A 209 15.89 9.91 -7.04
C ALA A 209 16.44 9.25 -5.74
N LEU A 210 17.70 8.79 -5.76
CA LEU A 210 18.33 8.21 -4.56
C LEU A 210 18.54 9.25 -3.46
N GLU A 211 18.95 10.47 -3.77
CA GLU A 211 19.10 11.53 -2.77
C GLU A 211 17.74 11.94 -2.18
N ILE A 212 16.68 11.96 -3.00
CA ILE A 212 15.30 12.19 -2.55
C ILE A 212 14.88 11.08 -1.59
N LEU A 213 15.07 9.80 -1.94
CA LEU A 213 14.76 8.69 -1.06
C LEU A 213 15.55 8.72 0.26
N ARG A 214 16.85 9.08 0.20
CA ARG A 214 17.68 9.24 1.40
C ARG A 214 17.25 10.40 2.30
N TYR A 215 16.71 11.46 1.72
CA TYR A 215 16.17 12.59 2.49
C TYR A 215 15.00 12.14 3.38
N TYR A 216 14.11 11.25 2.88
CA TYR A 216 12.94 10.79 3.62
C TYR A 216 13.18 9.54 4.48
N TYR A 217 14.00 8.61 4.01
CA TYR A 217 14.18 7.29 4.65
C TYR A 217 15.55 7.10 5.29
N GLY A 218 16.40 8.12 5.23
CA GLY A 218 17.72 8.15 5.88
C GLY A 218 18.89 7.72 4.99
N SER A 219 20.09 8.10 5.40
CA SER A 219 21.33 7.94 4.60
C SER A 219 21.73 6.49 4.32
N ARG A 220 21.23 5.53 5.12
CA ARG A 220 21.48 4.09 4.92
C ARG A 220 20.73 3.48 3.76
N VAL A 221 19.83 4.22 3.11
CA VAL A 221 19.06 3.74 1.97
C VAL A 221 19.95 3.62 0.73
N GLN A 222 19.80 2.51 0.04
CA GLN A 222 20.43 2.19 -1.23
C GLN A 222 19.43 1.56 -2.21
N LEU A 223 19.71 1.66 -3.50
CA LEU A 223 18.95 0.99 -4.54
C LEU A 223 19.62 -0.35 -4.86
N VAL A 224 18.83 -1.39 -5.00
CA VAL A 224 19.26 -2.73 -5.35
C VAL A 224 18.47 -3.23 -6.54
N THR A 225 19.17 -3.61 -7.60
CA THR A 225 18.58 -4.25 -8.77
C THR A 225 18.73 -5.77 -8.65
N THR A 226 17.69 -6.52 -8.95
CA THR A 226 17.72 -7.98 -8.96
C THR A 226 17.23 -8.54 -10.29
N ASN A 227 17.83 -9.63 -10.72
CA ASN A 227 17.37 -10.40 -11.87
C ASN A 227 16.48 -11.59 -11.47
N ASN A 228 16.14 -11.72 -10.17
CA ASN A 228 15.27 -12.77 -9.68
C ASN A 228 13.80 -12.40 -9.96
N ILE A 229 13.35 -12.65 -11.20
CA ILE A 229 11.98 -12.39 -11.66
C ILE A 229 11.29 -13.74 -11.79
N ALA A 230 10.39 -14.05 -10.85
CA ALA A 230 9.76 -15.35 -10.74
C ALA A 230 8.30 -15.25 -10.25
N SER A 231 7.65 -16.38 -10.09
CA SER A 231 6.38 -16.46 -9.36
C SER A 231 6.63 -16.18 -7.88
N ILE A 232 5.64 -15.61 -7.18
CA ILE A 232 5.74 -15.33 -5.74
C ILE A 232 5.90 -16.65 -4.98
N PRO A 233 7.01 -16.87 -4.26
CA PRO A 233 7.17 -18.06 -3.44
C PRO A 233 6.30 -17.96 -2.19
N GLN A 234 6.01 -19.12 -1.59
CA GLN A 234 5.35 -19.21 -0.28
C GLN A 234 6.37 -19.70 0.75
N SER A 235 6.35 -19.09 1.94
CA SER A 235 7.26 -19.51 3.02
C SER A 235 6.82 -20.80 3.72
N TYR A 236 5.51 -21.08 3.72
CA TYR A 236 4.99 -22.31 4.32
C TYR A 236 5.50 -23.55 3.57
N PRO A 237 6.09 -24.55 4.29
CA PRO A 237 6.77 -25.68 3.64
C PRO A 237 5.84 -26.71 2.98
N GLY A 238 4.54 -26.44 2.91
CA GLY A 238 3.55 -27.35 2.29
C GLY A 238 3.06 -28.47 3.21
N SER A 239 3.80 -28.83 4.26
CA SER A 239 3.40 -29.84 5.26
C SER A 239 3.56 -29.31 6.68
N PRO A 240 2.73 -29.76 7.63
CA PRO A 240 2.84 -29.34 9.02
C PRO A 240 4.15 -29.80 9.66
N LEU A 241 4.79 -28.90 10.44
CA LEU A 241 5.94 -29.23 11.27
C LEU A 241 5.48 -29.66 12.67
N ARG A 242 6.11 -30.71 13.21
CA ARG A 242 5.81 -31.27 14.52
C ARG A 242 7.07 -31.90 15.11
N ARG A 243 7.02 -32.36 16.34
CA ARG A 243 8.12 -33.07 16.99
C ARG A 243 8.71 -34.13 16.07
N GLY A 244 10.01 -34.09 15.90
CA GLY A 244 10.76 -34.95 14.97
C GLY A 244 10.95 -34.40 13.57
N SER A 245 10.26 -33.32 13.16
CA SER A 245 10.53 -32.63 11.90
C SER A 245 11.93 -32.02 11.90
N THR A 246 12.62 -32.04 10.75
CA THR A 246 13.96 -31.50 10.61
C THR A 246 14.10 -30.62 9.34
N GLY A 247 15.15 -29.82 9.28
CA GLY A 247 15.54 -29.08 8.08
C GLY A 247 15.35 -27.55 8.17
N THR A 248 15.46 -26.91 7.00
CA THR A 248 15.49 -25.42 6.89
C THR A 248 14.22 -24.76 7.43
N ALA A 249 13.04 -25.36 7.18
CA ALA A 249 11.79 -24.80 7.68
C ALA A 249 11.73 -24.78 9.22
N VAL A 250 12.29 -25.82 9.89
CA VAL A 250 12.41 -25.85 11.35
C VAL A 250 13.39 -24.79 11.84
N ASN A 251 14.52 -24.58 11.14
CA ASN A 251 15.47 -23.52 11.46
C ASN A 251 14.79 -22.13 11.39
N VAL A 252 14.04 -21.86 10.31
CA VAL A 252 13.31 -20.59 10.15
C VAL A 252 12.31 -20.41 11.30
N LEU A 253 11.52 -21.42 11.59
CA LEU A 253 10.58 -21.44 12.71
C LEU A 253 11.25 -21.12 14.06
N GLN A 254 12.32 -21.81 14.39
CA GLN A 254 13.07 -21.61 15.64
C GLN A 254 13.67 -20.21 15.73
N LYS A 255 14.18 -19.68 14.65
CA LYS A 255 14.70 -18.29 14.58
C LYS A 255 13.59 -17.27 14.82
N GLN A 256 12.43 -17.45 14.17
CA GLN A 256 11.29 -16.56 14.35
C GLN A 256 10.77 -16.62 15.79
N LEU A 257 10.55 -17.80 16.35
CA LEU A 257 10.11 -17.98 17.73
C LEU A 257 11.12 -17.38 18.73
N SER A 258 12.44 -17.63 18.51
CA SER A 258 13.49 -17.07 19.36
C SER A 258 13.56 -15.54 19.31
N ARG A 259 13.25 -14.93 18.15
CA ARG A 259 13.14 -13.46 18.06
C ARG A 259 11.90 -12.95 18.78
N ILE A 260 10.75 -13.58 18.56
CA ILE A 260 9.49 -13.24 19.22
C ILE A 260 9.60 -13.38 20.73
N ALA A 261 10.31 -14.40 21.22
CA ALA A 261 10.54 -14.64 22.65
C ALA A 261 11.31 -13.52 23.37
N LYS A 262 11.98 -12.60 22.66
CA LYS A 262 12.59 -11.41 23.29
C LYS A 262 11.52 -10.44 23.80
N ASP A 263 10.43 -10.31 23.07
CA ASP A 263 9.31 -9.42 23.40
C ASP A 263 8.22 -10.16 24.20
N TYR A 264 8.18 -11.49 24.11
CA TYR A 264 7.26 -12.40 24.78
C TYR A 264 8.02 -13.50 25.54
N PRO A 265 8.71 -13.23 26.65
CA PRO A 265 9.58 -14.20 27.34
C PRO A 265 8.90 -15.49 27.79
N SER A 266 7.56 -15.47 27.97
CA SER A 266 6.78 -16.64 28.37
C SER A 266 6.85 -17.80 27.39
N PHE A 267 7.16 -17.57 26.11
CA PHE A 267 7.24 -18.64 25.11
C PHE A 267 8.44 -19.57 25.31
N GLY A 268 9.47 -19.08 25.98
CA GLY A 268 10.77 -19.71 25.99
C GLY A 268 11.49 -19.52 24.63
N LYS A 269 12.78 -19.61 24.69
CA LYS A 269 13.66 -19.40 23.51
C LYS A 269 14.17 -20.75 23.03
N PRO A 270 13.57 -21.37 22.00
CA PRO A 270 14.07 -22.65 21.49
C PRO A 270 15.45 -22.46 20.87
N ALA A 271 16.31 -23.47 21.02
CA ALA A 271 17.59 -23.49 20.34
C ALA A 271 17.38 -23.65 18.82
N ILE A 272 18.24 -23.00 18.04
CA ILE A 272 18.17 -23.05 16.57
C ILE A 272 19.02 -24.24 16.10
N THR A 273 18.41 -25.40 16.09
CA THR A 273 19.07 -26.68 15.76
C THR A 273 18.66 -27.26 14.40
N GLY A 274 17.55 -26.77 13.84
CA GLY A 274 16.92 -27.38 12.68
C GLY A 274 16.18 -28.69 12.99
N THR A 275 16.08 -29.07 14.26
CA THR A 275 15.30 -30.23 14.73
C THR A 275 14.15 -29.74 15.61
N PHE A 276 12.94 -30.09 15.28
CA PHE A 276 11.76 -29.76 16.07
C PHE A 276 11.71 -30.68 17.31
N ASP A 277 12.39 -30.26 18.35
CA ASP A 277 12.49 -30.95 19.64
C ASP A 277 11.35 -30.57 20.58
N GLU A 278 11.38 -31.12 21.81
CA GLU A 278 10.39 -30.82 22.84
C GLU A 278 10.36 -29.35 23.26
N ALA A 279 11.53 -28.69 23.29
CA ALA A 279 11.62 -27.28 23.62
C ALA A 279 10.92 -26.41 22.55
N THR A 280 11.09 -26.76 21.28
CA THR A 280 10.41 -26.13 20.15
C THR A 280 8.89 -26.37 20.23
N GLU A 281 8.45 -27.59 20.51
CA GLU A 281 7.04 -27.94 20.68
C GLU A 281 6.37 -27.14 21.82
N ASN A 282 7.05 -27.06 22.96
CA ASN A 282 6.57 -26.29 24.11
C ASN A 282 6.48 -24.79 23.80
N SER A 283 7.44 -24.25 23.07
CA SER A 283 7.40 -22.85 22.61
C SER A 283 6.22 -22.62 21.65
N VAL A 284 5.97 -23.55 20.72
CA VAL A 284 4.82 -23.50 19.81
C VAL A 284 3.49 -23.56 20.57
N LYS A 285 3.32 -24.46 21.54
CA LYS A 285 2.11 -24.56 22.36
C LYS A 285 1.83 -23.27 23.11
N LYS A 286 2.85 -22.67 23.71
CA LYS A 286 2.73 -21.37 24.39
C LYS A 286 2.35 -20.24 23.43
N PHE A 287 2.98 -20.21 22.25
CA PHE A 287 2.62 -19.28 21.19
C PHE A 287 1.17 -19.45 20.75
N GLN A 288 0.75 -20.67 20.46
CA GLN A 288 -0.63 -20.99 20.06
C GLN A 288 -1.64 -20.53 21.12
N LYS A 289 -1.36 -20.79 22.42
CA LYS A 289 -2.19 -20.33 23.53
C LYS A 289 -2.28 -18.80 23.58
N GLN A 290 -1.16 -18.10 23.46
CA GLN A 290 -1.11 -16.61 23.53
C GLN A 290 -1.91 -15.98 22.40
N PHE A 291 -1.86 -16.56 21.19
CA PHE A 291 -2.50 -15.99 20.00
C PHE A 291 -3.80 -16.70 19.61
N SER A 292 -4.45 -17.37 20.56
CA SER A 292 -5.78 -17.99 20.40
C SER A 292 -5.87 -18.97 19.24
N LEU A 293 -4.81 -19.74 19.01
CA LEU A 293 -4.77 -20.86 18.06
C LEU A 293 -5.06 -22.19 18.78
N THR A 294 -5.37 -23.25 18.01
CA THR A 294 -5.45 -24.61 18.54
C THR A 294 -4.11 -25.00 19.17
N VAL A 295 -4.11 -25.35 20.46
CA VAL A 295 -2.91 -25.68 21.24
C VAL A 295 -2.58 -27.16 21.08
N ASP A 296 -2.03 -27.53 19.94
CA ASP A 296 -1.66 -28.91 19.59
C ASP A 296 -0.13 -29.13 19.47
N GLY A 297 0.64 -28.04 19.46
CA GLY A 297 2.08 -28.08 19.25
C GLY A 297 2.49 -28.37 17.80
N VAL A 298 1.53 -28.37 16.86
CA VAL A 298 1.79 -28.59 15.44
C VAL A 298 1.79 -27.26 14.70
N VAL A 299 2.78 -27.03 13.89
CA VAL A 299 2.85 -25.83 13.05
C VAL A 299 2.27 -26.15 11.69
N GLY A 300 0.94 -26.12 11.60
CA GLY A 300 0.20 -26.13 10.35
C GLY A 300 0.23 -24.73 9.69
N LYS A 301 -0.42 -24.59 8.54
CA LYS A 301 -0.45 -23.35 7.73
C LYS A 301 -0.87 -22.13 8.57
N ALA A 302 -1.91 -22.24 9.38
CA ALA A 302 -2.40 -21.13 10.22
C ALA A 302 -1.37 -20.72 11.28
N THR A 303 -0.76 -21.69 11.98
CA THR A 303 0.28 -21.41 12.99
C THR A 303 1.53 -20.83 12.35
N TRP A 304 1.97 -21.35 11.18
CA TRP A 304 3.11 -20.83 10.45
C TRP A 304 2.94 -19.36 10.10
N TYR A 305 1.84 -19.00 9.45
CA TYR A 305 1.59 -17.62 9.05
C TYR A 305 1.35 -16.70 10.24
N LYS A 306 0.77 -17.18 11.33
CA LYS A 306 0.66 -16.37 12.55
C LYS A 306 2.01 -16.06 13.18
N ILE A 307 2.94 -17.02 13.18
CA ILE A 307 4.31 -16.82 13.66
C ILE A 307 5.03 -15.82 12.74
N SER A 308 4.92 -16.00 11.43
CA SER A 308 5.48 -15.07 10.44
C SER A 308 4.95 -13.65 10.64
N TYR A 309 3.64 -13.50 10.81
CA TYR A 309 2.99 -12.22 11.07
C TYR A 309 3.53 -11.51 12.32
N ILE A 310 3.61 -12.23 13.45
CA ILE A 310 4.14 -11.67 14.71
C ILE A 310 5.63 -11.35 14.55
N TYR A 311 6.39 -12.19 13.85
CA TYR A 311 7.81 -11.94 13.57
C TYR A 311 8.01 -10.64 12.78
N VAL A 312 7.24 -10.42 11.72
CA VAL A 312 7.28 -9.20 10.90
C VAL A 312 7.01 -7.97 11.78
N SER A 313 6.04 -8.07 12.69
CA SER A 313 5.68 -6.99 13.60
C SER A 313 6.78 -6.66 14.62
N VAL A 314 7.32 -7.67 15.32
CA VAL A 314 8.38 -7.44 16.34
C VAL A 314 9.74 -7.04 15.73
N LYS A 315 9.87 -7.14 14.43
CA LYS A 315 11.04 -6.70 13.66
C LYS A 315 10.84 -5.39 12.93
N ASP A 316 9.64 -4.80 12.98
CA ASP A 316 9.26 -3.57 12.27
C ASP A 316 9.54 -3.62 10.76
N LEU A 317 9.25 -4.78 10.13
CA LEU A 317 9.60 -5.01 8.73
C LEU A 317 8.61 -4.43 7.73
N ALA A 318 7.38 -4.15 8.15
CA ALA A 318 6.28 -3.78 7.26
C ALA A 318 5.61 -2.45 7.57
N GLU A 319 6.02 -1.74 8.61
CA GLU A 319 5.47 -0.44 9.00
C GLU A 319 6.53 0.42 9.69
N LEU A 320 6.54 1.73 9.44
CA LEU A 320 7.50 2.65 10.05
C LEU A 320 7.14 3.05 11.49
N THR A 321 5.89 2.82 11.90
CA THR A 321 5.31 3.33 13.16
C THR A 321 4.73 2.24 14.04
N SER A 322 5.12 0.99 13.89
CA SER A 322 4.61 -0.13 14.70
C SER A 322 5.07 -0.12 16.17
N GLU A 323 5.77 0.92 16.60
CA GLU A 323 6.13 1.09 17.99
C GLU A 323 4.89 1.26 18.87
N GLY A 324 4.49 0.21 19.56
CA GLY A 324 3.58 0.26 20.68
C GLY A 324 2.11 -0.06 20.42
N GLU A 325 1.71 -0.49 19.24
CA GLU A 325 0.38 -1.04 19.07
C GLU A 325 0.30 -2.43 19.72
N THR A 326 -0.41 -2.50 20.83
CA THR A 326 -0.83 -3.76 21.42
C THR A 326 -1.62 -4.54 20.36
N PHE A 327 -1.11 -5.71 19.95
CA PHE A 327 -1.74 -6.60 18.97
C PHE A 327 -3.06 -7.17 19.50
N THR A 328 -4.07 -6.34 19.57
CA THR A 328 -5.46 -6.75 19.65
C THR A 328 -5.99 -6.81 18.22
N GLY A 329 -5.87 -7.98 17.60
CA GLY A 329 -6.46 -8.38 16.32
C GLY A 329 -6.48 -7.29 15.24
N ALA A 330 -5.73 -7.52 14.14
CA ALA A 330 -5.68 -6.77 12.90
C ALA A 330 -6.62 -5.53 12.81
N GLN A 331 -6.14 -4.37 13.22
CA GLN A 331 -6.79 -3.13 12.83
C GLN A 331 -6.37 -2.84 11.38
N SER A 332 -7.24 -3.17 10.44
CA SER A 332 -7.12 -2.71 9.06
C SER A 332 -7.15 -1.17 9.04
N ALA A 333 -6.44 -0.53 8.13
CA ALA A 333 -6.64 0.88 7.84
C ALA A 333 -8.14 1.11 7.62
N GLY A 334 -8.77 1.97 8.42
CA GLY A 334 -10.22 2.10 8.45
C GLY A 334 -10.91 1.24 9.53
N ALA A 335 -10.20 0.35 10.24
CA ALA A 335 -10.78 -0.29 11.41
C ALA A 335 -11.08 0.76 12.49
N TRP A 336 -12.25 0.62 13.08
CA TRP A 336 -12.64 1.47 14.21
C TRP A 336 -11.63 1.33 15.37
N PRO A 337 -11.04 2.45 15.86
CA PRO A 337 -10.01 2.40 16.91
C PRO A 337 -10.55 2.04 18.30
N GLY A 338 -11.83 1.70 18.40
CA GLY A 338 -12.46 1.38 19.69
C GLY A 338 -12.73 2.58 20.60
N THR A 339 -12.36 3.80 20.17
CA THR A 339 -12.47 5.02 20.97
C THR A 339 -13.32 6.05 20.24
N VAL A 340 -14.34 6.57 20.92
CA VAL A 340 -15.19 7.63 20.39
C VAL A 340 -14.39 8.95 20.32
N LEU A 341 -14.38 9.57 19.11
CA LEU A 341 -13.72 10.85 18.89
C LEU A 341 -14.74 11.98 18.90
N ARG A 342 -14.43 13.05 19.61
CA ARG A 342 -15.27 14.23 19.79
C ARG A 342 -14.41 15.45 20.09
N ARG A 343 -15.02 16.60 20.18
CA ARG A 343 -14.32 17.83 20.54
C ARG A 343 -13.43 17.65 21.78
N GLY A 344 -12.15 18.00 21.63
CA GLY A 344 -11.11 17.79 22.63
C GLY A 344 -10.30 16.50 22.47
N SER A 345 -10.73 15.56 21.62
CA SER A 345 -9.91 14.39 21.25
C SER A 345 -8.67 14.83 20.48
N THR A 346 -7.56 14.12 20.65
CA THR A 346 -6.28 14.41 19.95
C THR A 346 -5.64 13.10 19.48
N GLY A 347 -4.69 13.23 18.54
CA GLY A 347 -3.85 12.14 18.07
C GLY A 347 -4.26 11.57 16.71
N ARG A 348 -3.63 10.44 16.35
CA ARG A 348 -3.65 9.85 14.99
C ARG A 348 -5.04 9.53 14.45
N SER A 349 -5.94 9.02 15.31
CA SER A 349 -7.32 8.72 14.87
C SER A 349 -8.09 10.00 14.52
N VAL A 350 -7.76 11.13 15.14
CA VAL A 350 -8.31 12.44 14.79
C VAL A 350 -7.73 12.92 13.46
N GLU A 351 -6.41 12.78 13.24
CA GLU A 351 -5.77 13.08 11.96
C GLU A 351 -6.40 12.30 10.82
N GLN A 352 -6.70 11.03 11.05
CA GLN A 352 -7.32 10.15 10.08
C GLN A 352 -8.74 10.61 9.68
N VAL A 353 -9.56 10.97 10.66
CA VAL A 353 -10.89 11.55 10.42
C VAL A 353 -10.79 12.87 9.67
N GLN A 354 -9.91 13.77 10.10
CA GLN A 354 -9.68 15.04 9.43
C GLN A 354 -9.22 14.85 7.99
N PHE A 355 -8.36 13.87 7.75
CA PHE A 355 -7.90 13.52 6.41
C PHE A 355 -9.06 13.07 5.50
N TRP A 356 -9.89 12.14 5.96
CA TRP A 356 -11.02 11.68 5.17
C TRP A 356 -11.99 12.81 4.87
N LEU A 357 -12.34 13.63 5.86
CA LEU A 357 -13.20 14.80 5.69
C LEU A 357 -12.61 15.81 4.71
N SER A 358 -11.33 16.12 4.83
CA SER A 358 -10.63 17.03 3.91
C SER A 358 -10.59 16.51 2.49
N SER A 359 -10.40 15.20 2.33
CA SER A 359 -10.39 14.55 1.02
C SER A 359 -11.79 14.57 0.40
N LEU A 360 -12.82 14.23 1.16
CA LEU A 360 -14.23 14.27 0.72
C LEU A 360 -14.68 15.69 0.38
N ALA A 361 -14.27 16.70 1.15
CA ALA A 361 -14.57 18.10 0.90
C ALA A 361 -14.02 18.64 -0.45
N GLN A 362 -13.13 17.91 -1.11
CA GLN A 362 -12.70 18.24 -2.47
C GLN A 362 -13.73 17.83 -3.53
N PHE A 363 -14.61 16.89 -3.21
CA PHE A 363 -15.62 16.34 -4.10
C PHE A 363 -17.04 16.77 -3.71
N ASP A 364 -17.26 17.20 -2.46
CA ASP A 364 -18.52 17.67 -1.92
C ASP A 364 -18.38 19.09 -1.35
N SER A 365 -19.00 20.06 -2.01
CA SER A 365 -18.97 21.47 -1.63
C SER A 365 -19.69 21.76 -0.31
N ASP A 366 -20.58 20.87 0.14
CA ASP A 366 -21.32 21.01 1.39
C ASP A 366 -20.51 20.54 2.61
N LEU A 367 -19.41 19.81 2.36
CA LEU A 367 -18.47 19.42 3.40
C LEU A 367 -17.40 20.50 3.64
N PRO A 368 -17.33 21.09 4.84
CA PRO A 368 -16.27 22.02 5.15
C PRO A 368 -14.89 21.33 5.17
N SER A 369 -13.93 21.87 4.45
CA SER A 369 -12.54 21.42 4.55
C SER A 369 -11.98 21.69 5.93
N VAL A 370 -11.25 20.76 6.49
CA VAL A 370 -10.61 20.85 7.80
C VAL A 370 -9.10 20.68 7.69
N ARG A 371 -8.38 21.34 8.58
CA ARG A 371 -6.93 21.12 8.69
C ARG A 371 -6.68 19.77 9.36
N VAL A 372 -5.72 19.01 8.82
CA VAL A 372 -5.23 17.75 9.43
C VAL A 372 -4.13 18.11 10.43
N ASP A 373 -4.50 18.28 11.70
CA ASP A 373 -3.59 18.71 12.78
C ASP A 373 -3.66 17.80 14.02
N GLY A 374 -4.47 16.75 13.96
CA GLY A 374 -4.64 15.80 15.06
C GLY A 374 -5.41 16.37 16.26
N SER A 375 -6.04 17.55 16.13
CA SER A 375 -6.81 18.17 17.19
C SER A 375 -8.27 18.28 16.79
N PHE A 376 -9.18 17.56 17.46
CA PHE A 376 -10.60 17.59 17.18
C PHE A 376 -11.20 18.89 17.73
N GLY A 377 -11.05 19.97 16.96
CA GLY A 377 -11.57 21.29 17.27
C GLY A 377 -13.01 21.53 16.78
N ALA A 378 -13.48 22.77 16.91
CA ALA A 378 -14.80 23.17 16.44
C ALA A 378 -14.96 23.06 14.89
N ALA A 379 -13.87 23.20 14.15
CA ALA A 379 -13.88 23.01 12.69
C ALA A 379 -14.12 21.53 12.32
N THR A 380 -13.40 20.61 12.98
CA THR A 380 -13.59 19.17 12.80
C THR A 380 -14.99 18.73 13.19
N GLU A 381 -15.52 19.22 14.30
CA GLU A 381 -16.89 18.94 14.76
C GLU A 381 -17.94 19.37 13.70
N ARG A 382 -17.79 20.57 13.14
CA ARG A 382 -18.69 21.05 12.08
C ARG A 382 -18.65 20.18 10.83
N ALA A 383 -17.44 19.77 10.41
CA ALA A 383 -17.29 18.91 9.24
C ALA A 383 -17.87 17.52 9.48
N VAL A 384 -17.70 16.96 10.69
CA VAL A 384 -18.34 15.68 11.07
C VAL A 384 -19.86 15.81 11.02
N LYS A 385 -20.45 16.88 11.57
CA LYS A 385 -21.91 17.12 11.49
C LYS A 385 -22.42 17.27 10.06
N ALA A 386 -21.66 17.96 9.19
CA ALA A 386 -22.00 18.09 7.79
C ALA A 386 -21.98 16.71 7.09
N PHE A 387 -20.94 15.92 7.33
CA PHE A 387 -20.85 14.56 6.83
C PHE A 387 -21.95 13.64 7.37
N GLN A 388 -22.25 13.71 8.66
CA GLN A 388 -23.37 12.95 9.25
C GLN A 388 -24.70 13.32 8.61
N LYS A 389 -24.88 14.61 8.25
CA LYS A 389 -26.06 15.07 7.55
C LYS A 389 -26.14 14.50 6.12
N SER A 390 -25.05 14.49 5.36
CA SER A 390 -25.04 13.93 4.00
C SER A 390 -25.36 12.44 4.00
N GLU A 391 -24.86 11.71 4.99
CA GLU A 391 -25.06 10.26 5.10
C GLU A 391 -26.32 9.85 5.89
N GLY A 392 -27.18 10.82 6.26
CA GLY A 392 -28.41 10.54 7.02
C GLY A 392 -28.16 10.00 8.42
N LEU A 393 -26.98 10.23 8.98
CA LEU A 393 -26.60 9.83 10.34
C LEU A 393 -27.08 10.85 11.38
N THR A 394 -27.04 10.46 12.66
CA THR A 394 -27.28 11.39 13.79
C THR A 394 -26.21 12.49 13.79
N GLN A 395 -26.63 13.76 13.68
CA GLN A 395 -25.77 14.94 13.55
C GLN A 395 -25.25 15.42 14.92
N ASP A 396 -24.62 14.53 15.67
CA ASP A 396 -24.10 14.83 17.02
C ASP A 396 -22.66 15.43 17.01
N GLY A 397 -21.99 15.33 15.86
CA GLY A 397 -20.58 15.77 15.72
C GLY A 397 -19.60 14.83 16.41
N VAL A 398 -20.02 13.61 16.72
CA VAL A 398 -19.22 12.58 17.38
C VAL A 398 -18.91 11.48 16.38
N VAL A 399 -17.63 11.08 16.30
CA VAL A 399 -17.23 9.96 15.47
C VAL A 399 -17.24 8.70 16.35
N GLY A 400 -18.36 8.02 16.33
CA GLY A 400 -18.52 6.65 16.82
C GLY A 400 -18.19 5.63 15.75
N GLN A 401 -18.37 4.35 16.04
CA GLN A 401 -18.05 3.26 15.11
C GLN A 401 -18.76 3.42 13.75
N THR A 402 -20.04 3.73 13.75
CA THR A 402 -20.83 3.92 12.52
C THR A 402 -20.30 5.09 11.70
N THR A 403 -20.14 6.28 12.30
CA THR A 403 -19.61 7.47 11.59
C THR A 403 -18.20 7.22 11.06
N TRP A 404 -17.35 6.49 11.80
CA TRP A 404 -16.02 6.11 11.35
C TRP A 404 -16.07 5.21 10.12
N GLN A 405 -16.91 4.19 10.15
CA GLN A 405 -17.04 3.23 9.04
C GLN A 405 -17.59 3.89 7.78
N GLU A 406 -18.58 4.76 7.90
CA GLU A 406 -19.14 5.50 6.76
C GLU A 406 -18.15 6.52 6.20
N LEU A 407 -17.49 7.32 7.05
CA LEU A 407 -16.42 8.23 6.60
C LEU A 407 -15.35 7.52 5.79
N TYR A 408 -14.94 6.35 6.27
CA TYR A 408 -13.95 5.59 5.55
C TYR A 408 -14.52 4.95 4.27
N ALA A 409 -15.79 4.50 4.28
CA ALA A 409 -16.45 3.94 3.10
C ALA A 409 -16.55 4.98 1.99
N GLU A 410 -17.06 6.17 2.31
CA GLU A 410 -17.21 7.24 1.35
C GLU A 410 -15.85 7.77 0.86
N TRP A 411 -14.85 7.85 1.75
CA TRP A 411 -13.51 8.20 1.32
C TRP A 411 -12.93 7.18 0.31
N VAL A 412 -13.14 5.89 0.51
CA VAL A 412 -12.72 4.83 -0.43
C VAL A 412 -13.52 4.91 -1.73
N ASN A 413 -14.83 5.13 -1.65
CA ASN A 413 -15.69 5.28 -2.81
C ASN A 413 -15.24 6.49 -3.66
N ALA A 414 -15.02 7.65 -3.03
CA ALA A 414 -14.53 8.84 -3.70
C ALA A 414 -13.17 8.63 -4.38
N GLN A 415 -12.27 7.84 -3.78
CA GLN A 415 -11.00 7.47 -4.39
C GLN A 415 -11.21 6.52 -5.60
N SER A 416 -12.15 5.61 -5.51
CA SER A 416 -12.50 4.68 -6.61
C SER A 416 -13.16 5.43 -7.76
N ASP A 417 -14.07 6.35 -7.47
CA ASP A 417 -14.77 7.16 -8.46
C ASP A 417 -13.86 8.22 -9.09
N ALA A 418 -12.94 8.81 -8.33
CA ALA A 418 -11.93 9.72 -8.85
C ALA A 418 -10.92 9.02 -9.78
N GLY A 419 -10.71 7.72 -9.59
CA GLY A 419 -9.85 6.88 -10.43
C GLY A 419 -10.57 6.25 -11.61
N GLY A 420 -11.90 6.20 -11.60
CA GLY A 420 -12.73 5.68 -12.68
C GLY A 420 -12.92 6.71 -13.79
N THR A 421 -11.84 7.14 -14.45
CA THR A 421 -11.92 8.04 -15.61
C THR A 421 -12.29 7.31 -16.90
N ALA A 422 -13.27 6.45 -16.84
CA ALA A 422 -13.98 6.16 -18.07
C ALA A 422 -14.65 7.47 -18.54
N TYR A 423 -14.36 7.87 -19.77
CA TYR A 423 -15.12 8.95 -20.42
C TYR A 423 -16.61 8.76 -20.12
N PRO A 424 -17.32 9.76 -19.55
CA PRO A 424 -18.71 9.58 -19.07
C PRO A 424 -19.72 9.27 -20.18
N GLY A 425 -19.25 8.95 -21.38
CA GLY A 425 -20.09 8.65 -22.55
C GLY A 425 -20.72 9.87 -23.19
N THR A 426 -20.71 11.03 -22.52
CA THR A 426 -21.26 12.30 -23.01
C THR A 426 -20.25 13.42 -22.84
N ALA A 427 -20.17 14.30 -23.85
CA ALA A 427 -19.29 15.47 -23.78
C ALA A 427 -19.77 16.45 -22.70
N LEU A 428 -18.87 16.83 -21.79
CA LEU A 428 -19.11 17.87 -20.81
C LEU A 428 -19.00 19.25 -21.47
N ARG A 429 -19.96 20.14 -21.16
CA ARG A 429 -20.04 21.50 -21.72
C ARG A 429 -20.61 22.45 -20.67
N THR A 430 -20.61 23.74 -20.94
CA THR A 430 -21.23 24.75 -20.05
C THR A 430 -22.65 24.33 -19.69
N GLY A 431 -22.93 24.26 -18.39
CA GLY A 431 -24.19 23.79 -17.83
C GLY A 431 -24.25 22.29 -17.53
N SER A 432 -23.22 21.51 -17.86
CA SER A 432 -23.09 20.14 -17.35
C SER A 432 -22.86 20.16 -15.84
N ARG A 433 -23.41 19.19 -15.13
CA ARG A 433 -23.31 19.07 -13.67
C ARG A 433 -22.99 17.63 -13.26
N GLY A 434 -22.51 17.47 -12.02
CA GLY A 434 -22.27 16.16 -11.40
C GLY A 434 -20.81 15.78 -11.28
N ASN A 435 -20.55 14.55 -10.84
CA ASN A 435 -19.21 14.06 -10.48
C ASN A 435 -18.18 14.15 -11.61
N ALA A 436 -18.58 13.91 -12.84
CA ALA A 436 -17.67 14.06 -13.98
C ALA A 436 -17.22 15.52 -14.19
N VAL A 437 -18.10 16.50 -13.92
CA VAL A 437 -17.73 17.93 -13.96
C VAL A 437 -16.79 18.27 -12.80
N ARG A 438 -17.10 17.83 -11.59
CA ARG A 438 -16.25 18.00 -10.40
C ARG A 438 -14.85 17.45 -10.64
N LEU A 439 -14.76 16.27 -11.24
CA LEU A 439 -13.50 15.64 -11.58
C LEU A 439 -12.68 16.50 -12.54
N VAL A 440 -13.27 16.99 -13.63
CA VAL A 440 -12.59 17.87 -14.58
C VAL A 440 -12.17 19.18 -13.92
N GLN A 441 -13.02 19.79 -13.11
CA GLN A 441 -12.72 20.99 -12.35
C GLN A 441 -11.56 20.77 -11.38
N PHE A 442 -11.56 19.63 -10.68
CA PHE A 442 -10.47 19.23 -9.79
C PHE A 442 -9.13 19.10 -10.55
N TRP A 443 -9.13 18.41 -11.69
CA TRP A 443 -7.95 18.28 -12.53
C TRP A 443 -7.44 19.62 -13.04
N LEU A 444 -8.34 20.51 -13.46
CA LEU A 444 -8.00 21.86 -13.92
C LEU A 444 -7.40 22.71 -12.79
N ARG A 445 -7.95 22.63 -11.58
CA ARG A 445 -7.41 23.32 -10.41
C ARG A 445 -5.99 22.85 -10.07
N LEU A 446 -5.76 21.53 -10.08
CA LEU A 446 -4.44 20.96 -9.86
C LEU A 446 -3.45 21.34 -10.98
N ALA A 447 -3.91 21.40 -12.22
CA ALA A 447 -3.12 21.87 -13.33
C ALA A 447 -2.75 23.37 -13.16
N ALA A 448 -3.69 24.19 -12.68
CA ALA A 448 -3.46 25.61 -12.44
C ALA A 448 -2.38 25.90 -11.36
N GLU A 449 -2.17 24.98 -10.42
CA GLU A 449 -1.08 25.06 -9.44
C GLU A 449 0.31 24.93 -10.08
N ASN A 450 0.39 24.29 -11.24
CA ASN A 450 1.65 23.95 -11.91
C ASN A 450 1.87 24.69 -13.24
N TYR A 451 0.83 25.29 -13.81
CA TYR A 451 0.89 26.01 -15.09
C TYR A 451 0.46 27.45 -14.92
N THR A 452 1.41 28.39 -15.09
CA THR A 452 1.13 29.81 -15.16
C THR A 452 0.29 30.11 -16.41
N GLY A 453 -0.94 30.52 -16.23
CA GLY A 453 -1.89 30.80 -17.32
C GLY A 453 -3.21 30.05 -17.25
N LEU A 454 -3.31 29.07 -16.36
CA LEU A 454 -4.59 28.46 -16.00
C LEU A 454 -5.20 29.20 -14.81
N SER A 455 -6.45 29.62 -14.92
CA SER A 455 -7.18 30.19 -13.79
C SER A 455 -7.56 29.12 -12.79
N ASN A 456 -7.52 29.44 -11.50
CA ASN A 456 -8.06 28.56 -10.48
C ASN A 456 -9.56 28.32 -10.73
N VAL A 457 -9.95 27.05 -10.77
CA VAL A 457 -11.32 26.60 -10.98
C VAL A 457 -11.88 26.13 -9.64
N THR A 458 -13.08 26.61 -9.30
CA THR A 458 -13.84 26.07 -8.16
C THR A 458 -14.39 24.68 -8.52
N VAL A 459 -14.28 23.73 -7.59
CA VAL A 459 -14.85 22.38 -7.76
C VAL A 459 -16.25 22.40 -7.18
N ASP A 460 -17.23 22.72 -8.02
CA ASP A 460 -18.63 22.89 -7.61
C ASP A 460 -19.60 21.92 -8.32
N GLY A 461 -19.13 21.23 -9.35
CA GLY A 461 -19.94 20.25 -10.10
C GLY A 461 -21.02 20.85 -10.92
#